data_7c8a64c9393fc6af3c9e796d2731505d
#
_entry.id   7c8a64c9393fc6af3c9e796d2731505d
#
_cell.length_a   1.000
_cell.length_b   1.000
_cell.length_c   1.000
_cell.angle_alpha   90.00
_cell.angle_beta   90.00
_cell.angle_gamma   90.00
#
_symmetry.space_group_name_H-M   'P 1'
#
loop_
_entity.id
_entity.type
_entity.pdbx_description
1 polymer ?
#
loop_
_entity_poly.entity_id
_entity_poly.type
_entity_poly.pdbx_seq_one_letter_code
_entity_poly.pdbx_strand_id
1 'polypeptide(L)'
;MSKQNLAVIFGGQSSEHEISCMSASNIIQCIDAQRYNIILVGITKEGHWVEAADLNAVQDGSWRQSKTSIVLSPDATRKGLYRMSEDEKVQFVHLDVIFPVLHGLYGEDGTVQGLFKLAGIPFVGCGLFASAAGMDKLYTKIIVDTLGIRQAKYVPVYKEELPKMDEVVARVESALEYPVFVKPSRAGSSKGVNKAANREQLKSALIEAADNDRKILVEETIIGREVECAVLGNLDVKASGVGEILSADEFYDFDAKYYNSESKTLVDPPMPENMREQIREDAVKIFMALDGRGLSRVDFFLTESGVVFNEINTLPGFTAISMYPMLWEAQGIPKKELVQKLIDLAFER
;
A
#
# COMPACT_ATOMS: atom_id res chain seq x y z
N MET A 1 12.92 -24.48 -21.29
CA MET A 1 11.52 -24.23 -20.94
C MET A 1 11.07 -22.98 -21.67
N SER A 2 9.80 -22.90 -22.10
CA SER A 2 9.26 -21.65 -22.66
C SER A 2 9.21 -20.58 -21.54
N LYS A 3 9.42 -19.31 -21.90
CA LYS A 3 9.28 -18.21 -20.93
C LYS A 3 7.83 -18.10 -20.48
N GLN A 4 7.62 -17.73 -19.21
CA GLN A 4 6.30 -17.40 -18.68
C GLN A 4 5.91 -15.96 -19.03
N ASN A 5 4.63 -15.71 -19.27
CA ASN A 5 4.11 -14.37 -19.53
C ASN A 5 3.74 -13.68 -18.22
N LEU A 6 4.49 -12.65 -17.87
CA LEU A 6 4.31 -11.84 -16.67
C LEU A 6 3.81 -10.45 -17.06
N ALA A 7 2.63 -10.06 -16.57
CA ALA A 7 2.12 -8.71 -16.75
C ALA A 7 2.54 -7.83 -15.56
N VAL A 8 3.23 -6.72 -15.80
CA VAL A 8 3.44 -5.66 -14.81
C VAL A 8 2.37 -4.59 -15.03
N ILE A 9 1.51 -4.37 -14.03
CA ILE A 9 0.41 -3.41 -14.11
C ILE A 9 0.73 -2.23 -13.19
N PHE A 10 0.74 -1.00 -13.74
CA PHE A 10 1.19 0.19 -13.04
C PHE A 10 0.37 1.44 -13.41
N GLY A 11 0.63 2.57 -12.73
CA GLY A 11 -0.10 3.82 -12.88
C GLY A 11 -1.32 3.88 -11.96
N GLY A 12 -2.53 3.91 -12.51
CA GLY A 12 -3.78 3.93 -11.74
C GLY A 12 -4.37 5.30 -11.54
N GLN A 13 -5.59 5.36 -11.00
CA GLN A 13 -6.39 6.57 -10.81
C GLN A 13 -6.16 7.23 -9.44
N SER A 14 -5.15 6.81 -8.69
CA SER A 14 -4.85 7.35 -7.37
C SER A 14 -3.94 8.59 -7.42
N SER A 15 -3.84 9.29 -6.30
CA SER A 15 -2.86 10.37 -6.11
C SER A 15 -1.40 9.88 -6.21
N GLU A 16 -1.18 8.58 -6.05
CA GLU A 16 0.14 7.92 -6.06
C GLU A 16 0.53 7.39 -7.44
N HIS A 17 -0.14 7.84 -8.52
CA HIS A 17 0.09 7.41 -9.89
C HIS A 17 1.57 7.48 -10.32
N GLU A 18 2.23 8.59 -10.04
CA GLU A 18 3.64 8.79 -10.43
C GLU A 18 4.58 7.89 -9.62
N ILE A 19 4.26 7.66 -8.34
CA ILE A 19 5.02 6.73 -7.48
C ILE A 19 4.91 5.31 -7.99
N SER A 20 3.74 4.91 -8.47
CA SER A 20 3.52 3.63 -9.13
C SER A 20 4.39 3.48 -10.38
N CYS A 21 4.47 4.50 -11.24
CA CYS A 21 5.32 4.49 -12.43
C CYS A 21 6.81 4.34 -12.08
N MET A 22 7.29 5.08 -11.07
CA MET A 22 8.67 4.97 -10.59
C MET A 22 8.97 3.59 -9.99
N SER A 23 8.08 3.07 -9.15
CA SER A 23 8.19 1.73 -8.57
C SER A 23 8.22 0.64 -9.64
N ALA A 24 7.35 0.76 -10.66
CA ALA A 24 7.31 -0.18 -11.79
C ALA A 24 8.62 -0.19 -12.56
N SER A 25 9.22 0.97 -12.84
CA SER A 25 10.51 1.06 -13.51
C SER A 25 11.59 0.28 -12.78
N ASN A 26 11.66 0.37 -11.45
CA ASN A 26 12.63 -0.36 -10.64
C ASN A 26 12.34 -1.87 -10.61
N ILE A 27 11.08 -2.27 -10.49
CA ILE A 27 10.69 -3.69 -10.49
C ILE A 27 10.99 -4.34 -11.83
N ILE A 28 10.64 -3.69 -12.96
CA ILE A 28 10.88 -4.21 -14.31
C ILE A 28 12.37 -4.51 -14.54
N GLN A 29 13.27 -3.63 -14.06
CA GLN A 29 14.72 -3.85 -14.14
C GLN A 29 15.20 -5.05 -13.32
N CYS A 30 14.47 -5.46 -12.30
CA CYS A 30 14.77 -6.59 -11.44
C CYS A 30 14.22 -7.93 -11.96
N ILE A 31 13.24 -7.92 -12.86
CA ILE A 31 12.65 -9.14 -13.42
C ILE A 31 13.61 -9.82 -14.38
N ASP A 32 13.75 -11.14 -14.25
CA ASP A 32 14.63 -11.93 -15.12
C ASP A 32 14.01 -12.12 -16.51
N ALA A 33 14.43 -11.33 -17.47
CA ALA A 33 13.99 -11.41 -18.87
C ALA A 33 14.36 -12.73 -19.57
N GLN A 34 15.17 -13.61 -18.97
CA GLN A 34 15.41 -14.95 -19.52
C GLN A 34 14.29 -15.91 -19.12
N ARG A 35 13.66 -15.69 -17.95
CA ARG A 35 12.54 -16.51 -17.43
C ARG A 35 11.18 -16.01 -17.90
N TYR A 36 11.02 -14.70 -18.07
CA TYR A 36 9.72 -14.07 -18.33
C TYR A 36 9.67 -13.29 -19.64
N ASN A 37 8.53 -13.37 -20.32
CA ASN A 37 8.08 -12.39 -21.31
C ASN A 37 7.32 -11.30 -20.52
N ILE A 38 7.89 -10.12 -20.43
CA ILE A 38 7.31 -9.03 -19.65
C ILE A 38 6.32 -8.26 -20.52
N ILE A 39 5.09 -8.13 -20.05
CA ILE A 39 4.01 -7.37 -20.68
C ILE A 39 3.73 -6.18 -19.78
N LEU A 40 3.90 -4.96 -20.28
CA LEU A 40 3.77 -3.74 -19.52
C LEU A 40 2.40 -3.12 -19.75
N VAL A 41 1.60 -3.01 -18.70
CA VAL A 41 0.24 -2.48 -18.74
C VAL A 41 0.16 -1.24 -17.87
N GLY A 42 0.03 -0.07 -18.50
CA GLY A 42 -0.16 1.19 -17.82
C GLY A 42 -1.65 1.53 -17.67
N ILE A 43 -2.06 2.00 -16.51
CA ILE A 43 -3.39 2.56 -16.26
C ILE A 43 -3.25 4.06 -16.14
N THR A 44 -3.89 4.84 -17.03
CA THR A 44 -3.83 6.30 -16.97
C THR A 44 -4.60 6.87 -15.77
N LYS A 45 -4.47 8.16 -15.49
CA LYS A 45 -5.22 8.83 -14.41
C LYS A 45 -6.73 8.84 -14.66
N GLU A 46 -7.14 8.75 -15.92
CA GLU A 46 -8.55 8.63 -16.35
C GLU A 46 -9.07 7.19 -16.29
N GLY A 47 -8.19 6.20 -16.06
CA GLY A 47 -8.54 4.79 -15.96
C GLY A 47 -8.44 4.00 -17.26
N HIS A 48 -7.79 4.53 -18.30
CA HIS A 48 -7.52 3.78 -19.52
C HIS A 48 -6.38 2.79 -19.30
N TRP A 49 -6.59 1.55 -19.68
CA TRP A 49 -5.56 0.52 -19.68
C TRP A 49 -4.91 0.46 -21.05
N VAL A 50 -3.63 0.70 -21.12
CA VAL A 50 -2.86 0.73 -22.37
C VAL A 50 -1.58 -0.08 -22.25
N GLU A 51 -1.06 -0.58 -23.37
CA GLU A 51 0.24 -1.26 -23.38
C GLU A 51 1.38 -0.24 -23.44
N ALA A 52 2.38 -0.38 -22.55
CA ALA A 52 3.64 0.31 -22.70
C ALA A 52 4.60 -0.53 -23.57
N ALA A 53 5.29 0.11 -24.50
CA ALA A 53 6.14 -0.59 -25.45
C ALA A 53 7.35 -1.26 -24.80
N ASP A 54 8.00 -0.55 -23.87
CA ASP A 54 9.19 -0.99 -23.17
C ASP A 54 9.41 -0.17 -21.87
N LEU A 55 10.50 -0.45 -21.18
CA LEU A 55 10.90 0.26 -19.96
C LEU A 55 11.14 1.77 -20.20
N ASN A 56 11.68 2.16 -21.35
CA ASN A 56 11.93 3.58 -21.64
C ASN A 56 10.61 4.34 -21.72
N ALA A 57 9.61 3.75 -22.38
CA ALA A 57 8.27 4.33 -22.45
C ALA A 57 7.63 4.50 -21.07
N VAL A 58 7.91 3.58 -20.11
CA VAL A 58 7.45 3.73 -18.71
C VAL A 58 8.17 4.90 -18.03
N GLN A 59 9.49 5.03 -18.23
CA GLN A 59 10.32 6.04 -17.58
C GLN A 59 10.06 7.46 -18.09
N ASP A 60 9.89 7.63 -19.39
CA ASP A 60 9.65 8.95 -20.01
C ASP A 60 8.16 9.34 -20.07
N GLY A 61 7.27 8.40 -19.71
CA GLY A 61 5.83 8.61 -19.67
C GLY A 61 5.12 8.55 -21.02
N SER A 62 5.83 8.25 -22.13
CA SER A 62 5.25 8.17 -23.49
C SER A 62 4.23 7.05 -23.64
N TRP A 63 4.24 6.04 -22.76
CA TRP A 63 3.23 4.98 -22.70
C TRP A 63 1.79 5.49 -22.61
N ARG A 64 1.58 6.68 -22.02
CA ARG A 64 0.25 7.30 -21.89
C ARG A 64 -0.37 7.65 -23.25
N GLN A 65 0.44 7.73 -24.29
CA GLN A 65 0.02 8.02 -25.67
C GLN A 65 -0.12 6.74 -26.51
N SER A 66 0.03 5.56 -25.88
CA SER A 66 -0.12 4.29 -26.56
C SER A 66 -1.53 4.15 -27.14
N LYS A 67 -1.60 3.64 -28.37
CA LYS A 67 -2.83 3.39 -29.10
C LYS A 67 -3.31 1.93 -28.99
N THR A 68 -2.60 1.13 -28.23
CA THR A 68 -2.99 -0.26 -27.92
C THR A 68 -3.69 -0.30 -26.57
N SER A 69 -5.00 -0.43 -26.59
CA SER A 69 -5.81 -0.63 -25.39
C SER A 69 -5.70 -2.06 -24.88
N ILE A 70 -5.75 -2.22 -23.57
CA ILE A 70 -5.70 -3.51 -22.89
C ILE A 70 -7.02 -3.79 -22.17
N VAL A 71 -7.52 -5.00 -22.31
CA VAL A 71 -8.65 -5.50 -21.52
C VAL A 71 -8.25 -6.81 -20.86
N LEU A 72 -8.17 -6.82 -19.53
CA LEU A 72 -7.98 -8.06 -18.79
C LEU A 72 -9.28 -8.87 -18.79
N SER A 73 -9.21 -10.11 -19.23
CA SER A 73 -10.37 -10.99 -19.25
C SER A 73 -10.75 -11.45 -17.83
N PRO A 74 -11.98 -11.24 -17.37
CA PRO A 74 -12.45 -11.83 -16.13
C PRO A 74 -12.78 -13.32 -16.25
N ASP A 75 -12.75 -13.89 -17.47
CA ASP A 75 -13.02 -15.29 -17.74
C ASP A 75 -11.83 -16.17 -17.32
N ALA A 76 -12.00 -16.92 -16.21
CA ALA A 76 -10.96 -17.77 -15.65
C ALA A 76 -10.51 -18.90 -16.58
N THR A 77 -11.27 -19.24 -17.62
CA THR A 77 -10.87 -20.25 -18.63
C THR A 77 -9.85 -19.68 -19.62
N ARG A 78 -9.79 -18.36 -19.75
CA ARG A 78 -8.86 -17.65 -20.65
C ARG A 78 -7.51 -17.37 -19.98
N LYS A 79 -7.52 -16.84 -18.75
CA LYS A 79 -6.31 -16.45 -18.01
C LYS A 79 -5.40 -15.55 -18.83
N GLY A 80 -5.89 -14.35 -19.19
CA GLY A 80 -5.11 -13.47 -20.04
C GLY A 80 -5.79 -12.15 -20.35
N LEU A 81 -5.20 -11.42 -21.25
CA LEU A 81 -5.66 -10.12 -21.71
C LEU A 81 -5.84 -10.05 -23.22
N TYR A 82 -6.61 -9.07 -23.66
CA TYR A 82 -6.76 -8.71 -25.06
C TYR A 82 -6.03 -7.40 -25.34
N ARG A 83 -5.19 -7.40 -26.36
CA ARG A 83 -4.63 -6.20 -26.99
C ARG A 83 -5.58 -5.76 -28.10
N MET A 84 -6.00 -4.52 -28.08
CA MET A 84 -6.86 -3.94 -29.11
C MET A 84 -6.12 -2.75 -29.73
N SER A 85 -5.73 -2.89 -31.00
CA SER A 85 -5.05 -1.83 -31.74
C SER A 85 -6.05 -0.88 -32.43
N GLU A 86 -5.59 0.30 -32.92
CA GLU A 86 -6.44 1.29 -33.61
C GLU A 86 -7.14 0.75 -34.86
N ASP A 87 -6.55 -0.23 -35.53
CA ASP A 87 -7.13 -0.90 -36.70
C ASP A 87 -8.13 -2.03 -36.32
N GLU A 88 -8.65 -1.97 -35.08
CA GLU A 88 -9.63 -2.91 -34.50
C GLU A 88 -9.17 -4.38 -34.44
N LYS A 89 -7.89 -4.65 -34.64
CA LYS A 89 -7.35 -5.99 -34.43
C LYS A 89 -7.30 -6.34 -32.95
N VAL A 90 -7.82 -7.51 -32.64
CA VAL A 90 -7.82 -8.06 -31.28
C VAL A 90 -6.87 -9.25 -31.21
N GLN A 91 -5.89 -9.17 -30.33
CA GLN A 91 -4.96 -10.25 -30.05
C GLN A 91 -5.11 -10.71 -28.59
N PHE A 92 -5.34 -12.00 -28.38
CA PHE A 92 -5.33 -12.58 -27.05
C PHE A 92 -3.88 -12.91 -26.61
N VAL A 93 -3.57 -12.62 -25.37
CA VAL A 93 -2.29 -12.95 -24.73
C VAL A 93 -2.59 -13.67 -23.42
N HIS A 94 -2.13 -14.92 -23.31
CA HIS A 94 -2.20 -15.67 -22.06
C HIS A 94 -1.25 -15.05 -21.03
N LEU A 95 -1.64 -15.04 -19.74
CA LEU A 95 -0.83 -14.59 -18.61
C LEU A 95 -0.63 -15.73 -17.63
N ASP A 96 0.61 -15.96 -17.21
CA ASP A 96 0.95 -16.92 -16.17
C ASP A 96 0.90 -16.25 -14.79
N VAL A 97 1.28 -14.96 -14.70
CA VAL A 97 1.31 -14.22 -13.44
C VAL A 97 1.17 -12.71 -13.68
N ILE A 98 0.60 -11.99 -12.70
CA ILE A 98 0.50 -10.53 -12.68
C ILE A 98 1.34 -9.99 -11.54
N PHE A 99 2.14 -8.96 -11.81
CA PHE A 99 2.80 -8.14 -10.80
C PHE A 99 2.11 -6.75 -10.76
N PRO A 100 1.14 -6.54 -9.86
CA PRO A 100 0.58 -5.20 -9.67
C PRO A 100 1.60 -4.32 -8.97
N VAL A 101 1.76 -3.10 -9.48
CA VAL A 101 2.59 -2.05 -8.89
C VAL A 101 1.71 -0.80 -8.80
N LEU A 102 0.60 -0.95 -8.09
CA LEU A 102 -0.45 0.06 -7.96
C LEU A 102 -0.52 0.49 -6.50
N HIS A 103 -0.58 1.81 -6.26
CA HIS A 103 -0.67 2.34 -4.91
C HIS A 103 -2.01 3.06 -4.69
N GLY A 104 -2.53 3.00 -3.47
CA GLY A 104 -3.75 3.68 -3.05
C GLY A 104 -5.03 3.15 -3.72
N LEU A 105 -5.92 4.07 -4.10
CA LEU A 105 -7.26 3.78 -4.62
C LEU A 105 -7.22 2.85 -5.83
N TYR A 106 -8.07 1.83 -5.83
CA TYR A 106 -8.19 0.74 -6.80
C TYR A 106 -6.97 -0.19 -6.89
N GLY A 107 -5.82 0.19 -6.31
CA GLY A 107 -4.60 -0.61 -6.30
C GLY A 107 -4.43 -1.44 -5.03
N GLU A 108 -4.76 -0.85 -3.86
CA GLU A 108 -4.56 -1.47 -2.54
C GLU A 108 -5.88 -1.73 -1.78
N ASP A 109 -7.03 -1.50 -2.38
CA ASP A 109 -8.35 -1.59 -1.74
C ASP A 109 -9.13 -2.89 -2.04
N GLY A 110 -8.49 -3.87 -2.67
CA GLY A 110 -9.10 -5.13 -3.05
C GLY A 110 -9.78 -5.13 -4.42
N THR A 111 -9.99 -3.97 -5.03
CA THR A 111 -10.72 -3.85 -6.31
C THR A 111 -10.00 -4.59 -7.43
N VAL A 112 -8.74 -4.27 -7.69
CA VAL A 112 -7.97 -4.92 -8.76
C VAL A 112 -7.63 -6.38 -8.41
N GLN A 113 -7.42 -6.70 -7.12
CA GLN A 113 -7.20 -8.06 -6.64
C GLN A 113 -8.42 -8.95 -6.89
N GLY A 114 -9.62 -8.37 -6.76
CA GLY A 114 -10.88 -9.05 -7.13
C GLY A 114 -10.94 -9.41 -8.61
N LEU A 115 -10.51 -8.51 -9.49
CA LEU A 115 -10.43 -8.75 -10.93
C LEU A 115 -9.43 -9.88 -11.25
N PHE A 116 -8.24 -9.87 -10.66
CA PHE A 116 -7.24 -10.92 -10.86
C PHE A 116 -7.73 -12.28 -10.37
N LYS A 117 -8.43 -12.30 -9.23
CA LYS A 117 -9.04 -13.52 -8.67
C LYS A 117 -10.13 -14.07 -9.59
N LEU A 118 -11.00 -13.22 -10.13
CA LEU A 118 -12.01 -13.62 -11.13
C LEU A 118 -11.36 -14.18 -12.39
N ALA A 119 -10.30 -13.54 -12.88
CA ALA A 119 -9.54 -13.99 -14.05
C ALA A 119 -8.80 -15.33 -13.81
N GLY A 120 -8.70 -15.79 -12.57
CA GLY A 120 -7.98 -17.02 -12.22
C GLY A 120 -6.47 -16.95 -12.47
N ILE A 121 -5.89 -15.73 -12.47
CA ILE A 121 -4.47 -15.52 -12.74
C ILE A 121 -3.74 -15.30 -11.40
N PRO A 122 -2.64 -16.03 -11.13
CA PRO A 122 -1.76 -15.75 -10.01
C PRO A 122 -1.27 -14.30 -10.02
N PHE A 123 -1.15 -13.68 -8.85
CA PHE A 123 -0.64 -12.31 -8.77
C PHE A 123 0.18 -12.07 -7.51
N VAL A 124 1.13 -11.16 -7.60
CA VAL A 124 2.00 -10.76 -6.49
C VAL A 124 1.23 -9.86 -5.52
N GLY A 125 1.49 -10.00 -4.23
CA GLY A 125 0.97 -9.13 -3.19
C GLY A 125 -0.26 -9.69 -2.47
N CYS A 126 -0.87 -8.94 -1.59
CA CYS A 126 -2.01 -9.34 -0.79
C CYS A 126 -3.26 -9.65 -1.62
N GLY A 127 -4.12 -10.53 -1.09
CA GLY A 127 -5.41 -10.86 -1.71
C GLY A 127 -6.46 -9.78 -1.50
N LEU A 128 -7.67 -10.00 -2.05
CA LEU A 128 -8.79 -9.06 -1.98
C LEU A 128 -9.10 -8.65 -0.52
N PHE A 129 -9.23 -9.61 0.39
CA PHE A 129 -9.62 -9.32 1.77
C PHE A 129 -8.54 -8.52 2.49
N ALA A 130 -7.29 -8.98 2.44
CA ALA A 130 -6.18 -8.30 3.09
C ALA A 130 -5.99 -6.87 2.57
N SER A 131 -6.11 -6.67 1.25
CA SER A 131 -6.03 -5.35 0.63
C SER A 131 -7.18 -4.45 1.07
N ALA A 132 -8.43 -4.93 1.00
CA ALA A 132 -9.60 -4.14 1.38
C ALA A 132 -9.62 -3.78 2.88
N ALA A 133 -9.27 -4.74 3.75
CA ALA A 133 -9.20 -4.52 5.19
C ALA A 133 -8.00 -3.66 5.58
N GLY A 134 -6.82 -3.86 4.95
CA GLY A 134 -5.61 -3.10 5.20
C GLY A 134 -5.73 -1.63 4.78
N MET A 135 -6.44 -1.35 3.69
CA MET A 135 -6.71 0.03 3.24
C MET A 135 -7.68 0.76 4.19
N ASP A 136 -8.57 0.05 4.84
CA ASP A 136 -9.59 0.62 5.74
C ASP A 136 -9.07 0.67 7.18
N LYS A 137 -8.58 1.83 7.62
CA LYS A 137 -7.97 2.02 8.95
C LYS A 137 -8.89 1.56 10.10
N LEU A 138 -10.20 1.77 9.97
CA LEU A 138 -11.14 1.32 10.99
C LEU A 138 -11.16 -0.22 11.10
N TYR A 139 -11.29 -0.92 9.98
CA TYR A 139 -11.35 -2.39 10.00
C TYR A 139 -9.99 -3.01 10.34
N THR A 140 -8.90 -2.41 9.89
CA THR A 140 -7.56 -2.81 10.36
C THR A 140 -7.46 -2.74 11.87
N LYS A 141 -7.88 -1.62 12.50
CA LYS A 141 -7.83 -1.44 13.95
C LYS A 141 -8.72 -2.44 14.70
N ILE A 142 -9.93 -2.71 14.20
CA ILE A 142 -10.82 -3.73 14.78
C ILE A 142 -10.17 -5.12 14.77
N ILE A 143 -9.48 -5.48 13.69
CA ILE A 143 -8.75 -6.75 13.60
C ILE A 143 -7.57 -6.75 14.58
N VAL A 144 -6.77 -5.68 14.63
CA VAL A 144 -5.60 -5.56 15.52
C VAL A 144 -6.00 -5.58 17.00
N ASP A 145 -7.17 -5.02 17.36
CA ASP A 145 -7.72 -5.10 18.73
C ASP A 145 -7.87 -6.56 19.19
N THR A 146 -8.23 -7.48 18.27
CA THR A 146 -8.37 -8.91 18.61
C THR A 146 -7.04 -9.59 18.93
N LEU A 147 -5.93 -9.00 18.54
CA LEU A 147 -4.57 -9.51 18.79
C LEU A 147 -3.99 -9.01 20.11
N GLY A 148 -4.63 -8.04 20.77
CA GLY A 148 -4.11 -7.40 21.97
C GLY A 148 -2.86 -6.54 21.71
N ILE A 149 -2.59 -6.18 20.45
CA ILE A 149 -1.48 -5.30 20.07
C ILE A 149 -1.89 -3.86 20.35
N ARG A 150 -1.01 -3.11 21.01
CA ARG A 150 -1.25 -1.71 21.35
C ARG A 150 -1.32 -0.86 20.08
N GLN A 151 -2.36 -0.03 20.02
CA GLN A 151 -2.58 0.95 18.96
C GLN A 151 -3.20 2.22 19.56
N ALA A 152 -3.22 3.32 18.79
CA ALA A 152 -3.85 4.55 19.22
C ALA A 152 -5.34 4.30 19.54
N LYS A 153 -5.84 4.87 20.66
CA LYS A 153 -7.28 4.89 20.92
C LYS A 153 -7.99 5.63 19.82
N TYR A 154 -9.19 5.19 19.47
CA TYR A 154 -9.91 5.76 18.34
C TYR A 154 -11.43 5.79 18.53
N VAL A 155 -12.04 6.74 17.85
CA VAL A 155 -13.50 6.88 17.77
C VAL A 155 -13.89 6.93 16.30
N PRO A 156 -14.67 5.96 15.80
CA PRO A 156 -15.21 6.04 14.45
C PRO A 156 -16.33 7.06 14.37
N VAL A 157 -16.35 7.82 13.28
CA VAL A 157 -17.39 8.78 12.93
C VAL A 157 -17.83 8.54 11.49
N TYR A 158 -19.13 8.57 11.23
CA TYR A 158 -19.66 8.44 9.88
C TYR A 158 -20.19 9.76 9.37
N LYS A 159 -20.06 10.03 8.08
CA LYS A 159 -20.54 11.26 7.42
C LYS A 159 -21.99 11.57 7.74
N GLU A 160 -22.83 10.52 7.85
CA GLU A 160 -24.25 10.62 8.15
C GLU A 160 -24.55 11.11 9.58
N GLU A 161 -23.56 11.06 10.48
CA GLU A 161 -23.69 11.55 11.86
C GLU A 161 -23.42 13.06 11.97
N LEU A 162 -22.73 13.67 10.98
CA LEU A 162 -22.31 15.07 11.04
C LEU A 162 -23.46 16.09 11.22
N PRO A 163 -24.71 15.86 10.75
CA PRO A 163 -25.83 16.73 11.10
C PRO A 163 -26.04 16.88 12.60
N LYS A 164 -25.54 15.92 13.42
CA LYS A 164 -25.57 15.94 14.87
C LYS A 164 -24.17 16.22 15.46
N MET A 165 -23.48 17.19 14.90
CA MET A 165 -22.07 17.49 15.19
C MET A 165 -21.75 17.56 16.69
N ASP A 166 -22.61 18.21 17.49
CA ASP A 166 -22.34 18.35 18.94
C ASP A 166 -22.43 17.01 19.68
N GLU A 167 -23.27 16.07 19.27
CA GLU A 167 -23.33 14.71 19.81
C GLU A 167 -22.06 13.93 19.44
N VAL A 168 -21.59 14.07 18.19
CA VAL A 168 -20.35 13.44 17.70
C VAL A 168 -19.14 13.96 18.49
N VAL A 169 -19.03 15.28 18.62
CA VAL A 169 -17.91 15.91 19.34
C VAL A 169 -17.93 15.49 20.81
N ALA A 170 -19.09 15.48 21.47
CA ALA A 170 -19.19 15.02 22.86
C ALA A 170 -18.75 13.56 23.04
N ARG A 171 -19.07 12.67 22.06
CA ARG A 171 -18.62 11.28 22.06
C ARG A 171 -17.10 11.18 21.93
N VAL A 172 -16.49 11.96 21.02
CA VAL A 172 -15.03 12.01 20.85
C VAL A 172 -14.36 12.51 22.14
N GLU A 173 -14.80 13.62 22.69
CA GLU A 173 -14.24 14.23 23.90
C GLU A 173 -14.42 13.35 25.16
N SER A 174 -15.41 12.45 25.18
CA SER A 174 -15.55 11.50 26.27
C SER A 174 -14.53 10.36 26.24
N ALA A 175 -13.91 10.10 25.06
CA ALA A 175 -13.01 8.98 24.82
C ALA A 175 -11.55 9.42 24.64
N LEU A 176 -11.32 10.61 24.09
CA LEU A 176 -10.00 11.09 23.67
C LEU A 176 -9.74 12.50 24.23
N GLU A 177 -8.46 12.77 24.52
CA GLU A 177 -7.95 14.08 24.90
C GLU A 177 -7.32 14.80 23.71
N TYR A 178 -7.46 16.15 23.65
CA TYR A 178 -6.79 16.94 22.64
C TYR A 178 -5.26 17.02 22.88
N PRO A 179 -4.42 17.13 21.81
CA PRO A 179 -4.83 17.11 20.41
C PRO A 179 -5.18 15.72 19.89
N VAL A 180 -6.08 15.64 18.89
CA VAL A 180 -6.47 14.41 18.20
C VAL A 180 -6.15 14.50 16.72
N PHE A 181 -5.97 13.34 16.07
CA PHE A 181 -5.89 13.24 14.62
C PHE A 181 -7.22 12.78 14.03
N VAL A 182 -7.66 13.47 12.99
CA VAL A 182 -8.87 13.16 12.22
C VAL A 182 -8.45 12.68 10.84
N LYS A 183 -8.82 11.46 10.48
CA LYS A 183 -8.36 10.78 9.26
C LYS A 183 -9.54 10.19 8.50
N PRO A 184 -9.64 10.34 7.16
CA PRO A 184 -10.49 9.47 6.36
C PRO A 184 -10.03 8.02 6.52
N SER A 185 -10.97 7.06 6.63
CA SER A 185 -10.60 5.66 6.91
C SER A 185 -9.86 4.99 5.75
N ARG A 186 -10.22 5.35 4.50
CA ARG A 186 -9.68 4.75 3.28
C ARG A 186 -8.93 5.76 2.41
N ALA A 187 -8.15 6.64 3.00
CA ALA A 187 -7.27 7.54 2.28
C ALA A 187 -5.82 7.15 2.52
N GLY A 188 -5.03 7.09 1.44
CA GLY A 188 -3.58 6.95 1.46
C GLY A 188 -2.87 8.30 1.50
N SER A 189 -1.55 8.27 1.72
CA SER A 189 -0.65 9.41 1.58
C SER A 189 -1.11 10.66 2.35
N SER A 190 -1.60 10.49 3.56
CA SER A 190 -2.03 11.56 4.48
C SER A 190 -3.11 12.51 3.93
N LYS A 191 -3.79 12.17 2.83
CA LYS A 191 -4.82 13.02 2.23
C LYS A 191 -6.02 13.18 3.18
N GLY A 192 -6.35 14.43 3.54
CA GLY A 192 -7.47 14.74 4.43
C GLY A 192 -7.20 14.40 5.90
N VAL A 193 -5.94 14.16 6.29
CA VAL A 193 -5.55 13.96 7.68
C VAL A 193 -5.30 15.32 8.33
N ASN A 194 -5.94 15.58 9.45
CA ASN A 194 -5.84 16.84 10.19
C ASN A 194 -5.60 16.62 11.68
N LYS A 195 -4.76 17.46 12.29
CA LYS A 195 -4.57 17.55 13.73
C LYS A 195 -5.53 18.59 14.29
N ALA A 196 -6.33 18.23 15.28
CA ALA A 196 -7.26 19.14 15.94
C ALA A 196 -6.84 19.31 17.40
N ALA A 197 -6.54 20.55 17.80
CA ALA A 197 -6.10 20.91 19.13
C ALA A 197 -7.25 21.31 20.07
N ASN A 198 -8.46 21.46 19.53
CA ASN A 198 -9.65 21.87 20.27
C ASN A 198 -10.93 21.51 19.51
N ARG A 199 -12.07 21.76 20.16
CA ARG A 199 -13.43 21.46 19.66
C ARG A 199 -13.72 22.04 18.29
N GLU A 200 -13.36 23.31 18.04
CA GLU A 200 -13.67 23.97 16.77
C GLU A 200 -12.84 23.41 15.62
N GLN A 201 -11.56 23.12 15.87
CA GLN A 201 -10.71 22.44 14.90
C GLN A 201 -11.19 21.00 14.64
N LEU A 202 -11.68 20.28 15.65
CA LEU A 202 -12.27 18.96 15.48
C LEU A 202 -13.47 18.98 14.54
N LYS A 203 -14.39 19.95 14.71
CA LYS A 203 -15.55 20.11 13.82
C LYS A 203 -15.13 20.36 12.37
N SER A 204 -14.17 21.26 12.15
CA SER A 204 -13.64 21.56 10.82
C SER A 204 -12.97 20.33 10.18
N ALA A 205 -12.13 19.64 10.94
CA ALA A 205 -11.42 18.45 10.48
C ALA A 205 -12.38 17.29 10.12
N LEU A 206 -13.48 17.11 10.88
CA LEU A 206 -14.50 16.10 10.58
C LEU A 206 -15.22 16.40 9.25
N ILE A 207 -15.52 17.65 8.98
CA ILE A 207 -16.15 18.07 7.71
C ILE A 207 -15.20 17.77 6.55
N GLU A 208 -13.95 18.22 6.65
CA GLU A 208 -12.94 18.00 5.61
C GLU A 208 -12.66 16.50 5.35
N ALA A 209 -12.53 15.71 6.41
CA ALA A 209 -12.35 14.25 6.28
C ALA A 209 -13.55 13.58 5.59
N ALA A 210 -14.78 14.06 5.85
CA ALA A 210 -16.01 13.56 5.25
C ALA A 210 -16.12 13.83 3.73
N ASP A 211 -15.34 14.77 3.19
CA ASP A 211 -15.25 14.99 1.74
C ASP A 211 -14.38 13.94 1.04
N ASN A 212 -13.53 13.25 1.81
CA ASN A 212 -12.62 12.23 1.29
C ASN A 212 -13.12 10.79 1.53
N ASP A 213 -13.80 10.52 2.65
CA ASP A 213 -14.42 9.21 2.91
C ASP A 213 -15.69 9.36 3.77
N ARG A 214 -16.64 8.47 3.56
CA ARG A 214 -17.83 8.34 4.41
C ARG A 214 -17.47 7.95 5.85
N LYS A 215 -16.41 7.16 6.05
CA LYS A 215 -15.89 6.74 7.36
C LYS A 215 -14.71 7.61 7.77
N ILE A 216 -14.77 8.12 8.97
CA ILE A 216 -13.76 8.98 9.57
C ILE A 216 -13.27 8.30 10.84
N LEU A 217 -11.98 8.36 11.07
CA LEU A 217 -11.35 7.88 12.29
C LEU A 217 -10.77 9.06 13.06
N VAL A 218 -11.18 9.23 14.30
CA VAL A 218 -10.56 10.19 15.22
C VAL A 218 -9.67 9.42 16.17
N GLU A 219 -8.39 9.76 16.24
CA GLU A 219 -7.38 9.05 17.02
C GLU A 219 -6.70 9.95 18.05
N GLU A 220 -6.30 9.38 19.19
CA GLU A 220 -5.38 10.06 20.10
C GLU A 220 -4.04 10.34 19.40
N THR A 221 -3.38 11.41 19.81
CA THR A 221 -2.04 11.73 19.31
C THR A 221 -1.00 10.83 19.97
N ILE A 222 -0.27 10.09 19.17
CA ILE A 222 0.88 9.31 19.63
C ILE A 222 2.16 10.11 19.37
N ILE A 223 2.96 10.31 20.39
CA ILE A 223 4.28 10.93 20.30
C ILE A 223 5.33 9.82 20.32
N GLY A 224 6.06 9.67 19.24
CA GLY A 224 7.06 8.63 19.07
C GLY A 224 7.80 8.74 17.76
N ARG A 225 8.82 7.90 17.58
CA ARG A 225 9.57 7.76 16.34
C ARG A 225 8.77 6.88 15.39
N GLU A 226 8.64 7.28 14.13
CA GLU A 226 7.97 6.44 13.11
C GLU A 226 8.94 5.36 12.62
N VAL A 227 8.55 4.10 12.80
CA VAL A 227 9.35 2.96 12.42
C VAL A 227 8.56 1.98 11.56
N GLU A 228 9.24 1.34 10.62
CA GLU A 228 8.64 0.48 9.60
C GLU A 228 9.29 -0.90 9.62
N CYS A 229 8.48 -1.95 9.42
CA CYS A 229 8.92 -3.33 9.30
C CYS A 229 8.33 -3.96 8.03
N ALA A 230 9.20 -4.53 7.18
CA ALA A 230 8.76 -5.23 5.98
C ALA A 230 8.43 -6.70 6.30
N VAL A 231 7.35 -7.21 5.71
CA VAL A 231 6.91 -8.60 5.86
C VAL A 231 6.90 -9.28 4.50
N LEU A 232 7.35 -10.55 4.44
CA LEU A 232 7.46 -11.36 3.23
C LEU A 232 7.04 -12.80 3.51
N GLY A 233 6.19 -13.36 2.68
CA GLY A 233 5.82 -14.79 2.72
C GLY A 233 4.32 -15.05 2.58
N ASN A 234 3.96 -16.33 2.54
CA ASN A 234 2.58 -16.81 2.51
C ASN A 234 2.25 -17.59 3.80
N LEU A 235 2.90 -18.74 3.99
CA LEU A 235 2.76 -19.60 5.18
C LEU A 235 3.99 -19.45 6.10
N ASP A 236 5.19 -19.47 5.53
CA ASP A 236 6.45 -19.14 6.21
C ASP A 236 6.68 -17.62 6.10
N VAL A 237 6.02 -16.87 7.00
CA VAL A 237 6.06 -15.41 6.99
C VAL A 237 7.28 -14.92 7.78
N LYS A 238 8.05 -14.02 7.17
CA LYS A 238 9.26 -13.42 7.76
C LYS A 238 9.12 -11.91 7.85
N ALA A 239 9.58 -11.38 8.98
CA ALA A 239 9.79 -9.95 9.17
C ALA A 239 11.23 -9.57 8.86
N SER A 240 11.42 -8.44 8.25
CA SER A 240 12.74 -7.81 8.05
C SER A 240 13.34 -7.27 9.35
N GLY A 241 14.43 -6.53 9.26
CA GLY A 241 14.81 -5.55 10.27
C GLY A 241 13.80 -4.39 10.34
N VAL A 242 14.09 -3.45 11.24
CA VAL A 242 13.27 -2.24 11.42
C VAL A 242 13.97 -1.06 10.79
N GLY A 243 13.22 -0.21 10.10
CA GLY A 243 13.67 1.08 9.60
C GLY A 243 12.98 2.22 10.32
N GLU A 244 13.55 3.41 10.26
CA GLU A 244 12.99 4.63 10.82
C GLU A 244 12.87 5.71 9.76
N ILE A 245 11.77 6.44 9.81
CA ILE A 245 11.56 7.64 9.01
C ILE A 245 11.93 8.85 9.87
N LEU A 246 12.95 9.58 9.43
CA LEU A 246 13.33 10.87 10.00
C LEU A 246 12.62 11.97 9.20
N SER A 247 11.44 12.34 9.66
CA SER A 247 10.70 13.45 9.04
C SER A 247 11.39 14.77 9.33
N ALA A 248 11.48 15.64 8.32
CA ALA A 248 11.96 17.00 8.49
C ALA A 248 10.93 17.93 9.18
N ASP A 249 9.64 17.54 9.13
CA ASP A 249 8.52 18.28 9.68
C ASP A 249 7.80 17.50 10.79
N GLU A 250 7.04 18.21 11.63
CA GLU A 250 6.19 17.63 12.70
C GLU A 250 5.14 16.65 12.13
N PHE A 251 4.95 16.66 10.81
CA PHE A 251 3.98 15.85 10.08
C PHE A 251 4.61 15.24 8.82
N TYR A 252 4.62 13.91 8.71
CA TYR A 252 5.11 13.18 7.54
C TYR A 252 3.99 13.08 6.51
N ASP A 253 3.76 14.16 5.75
CA ASP A 253 2.75 14.22 4.70
C ASP A 253 3.25 13.67 3.33
N PHE A 254 2.41 13.81 2.29
CA PHE A 254 2.73 13.32 0.95
C PHE A 254 4.00 13.94 0.36
N ASP A 255 4.17 15.26 0.54
CA ASP A 255 5.33 15.98 0.00
C ASP A 255 6.60 15.59 0.76
N ALA A 256 6.50 15.41 2.09
CA ALA A 256 7.59 14.89 2.91
C ALA A 256 7.98 13.45 2.56
N LYS A 257 7.01 12.62 2.15
CA LYS A 257 7.25 11.21 1.78
C LYS A 257 8.01 11.05 0.46
N TYR A 258 7.76 11.90 -0.54
CA TYR A 258 8.20 11.63 -1.91
C TYR A 258 9.02 12.74 -2.55
N TYR A 259 8.90 13.98 -2.09
CA TYR A 259 9.51 15.16 -2.71
C TYR A 259 10.46 15.92 -1.78
N ASN A 260 10.35 15.77 -0.47
CA ASN A 260 11.23 16.47 0.46
C ASN A 260 12.58 15.73 0.60
N SER A 261 13.64 16.31 0.04
CA SER A 261 15.00 15.77 0.12
C SER A 261 15.61 15.81 1.54
N GLU A 262 14.95 16.45 2.51
CA GLU A 262 15.39 16.52 3.90
C GLU A 262 14.86 15.34 4.74
N SER A 263 13.80 14.64 4.30
CA SER A 263 13.36 13.39 4.91
C SER A 263 14.40 12.29 4.66
N LYS A 264 14.84 11.63 5.71
CA LYS A 264 15.85 10.57 5.65
C LYS A 264 15.27 9.27 6.14
N THR A 265 15.66 8.20 5.48
CA THR A 265 15.39 6.83 5.92
C THR A 265 16.62 6.27 6.61
N LEU A 266 16.45 5.70 7.78
CA LEU A 266 17.51 5.03 8.54
C LEU A 266 17.18 3.54 8.64
N VAL A 267 17.99 2.72 8.01
CA VAL A 267 17.91 1.27 8.14
C VAL A 267 18.66 0.87 9.42
N ASP A 268 18.02 0.01 10.22
CA ASP A 268 18.56 -0.46 11.50
C ASP A 268 18.85 0.67 12.52
N PRO A 269 17.84 1.48 12.88
CA PRO A 269 18.00 2.55 13.84
C PRO A 269 18.31 2.02 15.27
N PRO A 270 19.02 2.78 16.10
CA PRO A 270 19.26 2.41 17.50
C PRO A 270 17.94 2.36 18.28
N MET A 271 17.64 1.21 18.87
CA MET A 271 16.47 0.97 19.73
C MET A 271 16.73 -0.21 20.67
N PRO A 272 15.95 -0.35 21.77
CA PRO A 272 16.02 -1.54 22.62
C PRO A 272 15.67 -2.80 21.84
N GLU A 273 16.46 -3.87 22.02
CA GLU A 273 16.30 -5.10 21.24
C GLU A 273 14.93 -5.77 21.46
N ASN A 274 14.42 -5.73 22.70
CA ASN A 274 13.09 -6.25 22.99
C ASN A 274 11.96 -5.52 22.23
N MET A 275 12.12 -4.22 21.97
CA MET A 275 11.16 -3.46 21.18
C MET A 275 11.30 -3.77 19.68
N ARG A 276 12.54 -3.99 19.20
CA ARG A 276 12.80 -4.45 17.83
C ARG A 276 12.13 -5.77 17.54
N GLU A 277 12.32 -6.75 18.41
CA GLU A 277 11.68 -8.06 18.27
C GLU A 277 10.17 -7.97 18.38
N GLN A 278 9.63 -7.15 19.30
CA GLN A 278 8.20 -6.92 19.40
C GLN A 278 7.62 -6.36 18.09
N ILE A 279 8.26 -5.35 17.46
CA ILE A 279 7.82 -4.78 16.17
C ILE A 279 7.76 -5.89 15.11
N ARG A 280 8.79 -6.72 15.02
CA ARG A 280 8.88 -7.81 14.05
C ARG A 280 7.80 -8.88 14.26
N GLU A 281 7.60 -9.30 15.50
CA GLU A 281 6.56 -10.27 15.85
C GLU A 281 5.16 -9.72 15.59
N ASP A 282 4.90 -8.48 15.99
CA ASP A 282 3.60 -7.84 15.82
C ASP A 282 3.30 -7.57 14.34
N ALA A 283 4.32 -7.22 13.54
CA ALA A 283 4.17 -7.08 12.08
C ALA A 283 3.72 -8.40 11.43
N VAL A 284 4.32 -9.53 11.81
CA VAL A 284 3.92 -10.85 11.31
C VAL A 284 2.50 -11.21 11.78
N LYS A 285 2.17 -10.99 13.06
CA LYS A 285 0.83 -11.28 13.61
C LYS A 285 -0.26 -10.48 12.89
N ILE A 286 -0.03 -9.18 12.67
CA ILE A 286 -0.98 -8.30 11.97
C ILE A 286 -1.15 -8.75 10.53
N PHE A 287 -0.06 -9.01 9.81
CA PHE A 287 -0.10 -9.49 8.44
C PHE A 287 -0.89 -10.79 8.31
N MET A 288 -0.64 -11.76 9.19
CA MET A 288 -1.36 -13.04 9.19
C MET A 288 -2.84 -12.88 9.56
N ALA A 289 -3.18 -12.02 10.52
CA ALA A 289 -4.57 -11.79 10.94
C ALA A 289 -5.42 -11.15 9.82
N LEU A 290 -4.78 -10.39 8.94
CA LEU A 290 -5.40 -9.82 7.74
C LEU A 290 -5.43 -10.78 6.54
N ASP A 291 -5.05 -12.06 6.69
CA ASP A 291 -4.85 -13.02 5.59
C ASP A 291 -3.86 -12.48 4.53
N GLY A 292 -2.81 -11.80 4.99
CA GLY A 292 -1.75 -11.27 4.13
C GLY A 292 -1.01 -12.34 3.35
N ARG A 293 -0.60 -12.01 2.14
CA ARG A 293 0.19 -12.87 1.24
C ARG A 293 1.23 -12.05 0.50
N GLY A 294 2.35 -12.66 0.21
CA GLY A 294 3.44 -12.09 -0.56
C GLY A 294 4.21 -11.03 0.23
N LEU A 295 3.69 -9.82 0.34
CA LEU A 295 4.38 -8.70 0.96
C LEU A 295 3.44 -7.75 1.69
N SER A 296 4.00 -7.04 2.67
CA SER A 296 3.45 -5.80 3.23
C SER A 296 4.54 -5.01 3.95
N ARG A 297 4.27 -3.75 4.27
CA ARG A 297 5.01 -2.96 5.26
C ARG A 297 4.06 -2.61 6.39
N VAL A 298 4.51 -2.83 7.61
CA VAL A 298 3.74 -2.51 8.82
C VAL A 298 4.46 -1.39 9.55
N ASP A 299 3.72 -0.33 9.85
CA ASP A 299 4.24 0.91 10.38
C ASP A 299 3.82 1.06 11.84
N PHE A 300 4.76 1.51 12.68
CA PHE A 300 4.58 1.65 14.12
C PHE A 300 5.12 2.99 14.62
N PHE A 301 4.67 3.40 15.80
CA PHE A 301 5.35 4.41 16.61
C PHE A 301 6.15 3.73 17.71
N LEU A 302 7.44 4.07 17.80
CA LEU A 302 8.31 3.69 18.91
C LEU A 302 8.26 4.82 19.94
N THR A 303 7.57 4.57 21.05
CA THR A 303 7.39 5.53 22.16
C THR A 303 8.25 5.18 23.36
N GLU A 304 8.40 6.08 24.33
CA GLU A 304 9.04 5.80 25.63
C GLU A 304 8.33 4.67 26.39
N SER A 305 7.02 4.50 26.19
CA SER A 305 6.18 3.50 26.88
C SER A 305 5.98 2.20 26.10
N GLY A 306 6.64 2.04 24.94
CA GLY A 306 6.59 0.83 24.11
C GLY A 306 6.18 1.06 22.66
N VAL A 307 5.91 -0.01 21.97
CA VAL A 307 5.55 -0.05 20.54
C VAL A 307 4.04 0.18 20.38
N VAL A 308 3.65 0.99 19.40
CA VAL A 308 2.25 1.28 19.06
C VAL A 308 2.05 1.08 17.58
N PHE A 309 1.14 0.20 17.18
CA PHE A 309 0.78 -0.01 15.76
C PHE A 309 0.13 1.24 15.17
N ASN A 310 0.52 1.58 13.93
CA ASN A 310 -0.06 2.69 13.17
C ASN A 310 -0.90 2.18 12.01
N GLU A 311 -0.27 1.61 10.97
CA GLU A 311 -0.97 1.13 9.77
C GLU A 311 -0.23 -0.02 9.07
N ILE A 312 -0.88 -0.66 8.11
CA ILE A 312 -0.30 -1.66 7.22
C ILE A 312 -0.49 -1.24 5.76
N ASN A 313 0.58 -1.35 4.97
CA ASN A 313 0.60 -1.08 3.53
C ASN A 313 0.74 -2.42 2.78
N THR A 314 -0.27 -2.81 2.03
CA THR A 314 -0.35 -4.13 1.38
C THR A 314 0.36 -4.20 0.03
N LEU A 315 0.71 -3.04 -0.55
CA LEU A 315 1.56 -2.89 -1.74
C LEU A 315 2.55 -1.75 -1.54
N PRO A 316 3.57 -1.93 -0.68
CA PRO A 316 4.54 -0.88 -0.38
C PRO A 316 5.33 -0.47 -1.62
N GLY A 317 5.79 0.79 -1.63
CA GLY A 317 6.57 1.35 -2.73
C GLY A 317 7.89 0.60 -2.98
N PHE A 318 8.35 0.67 -4.23
CA PHE A 318 9.61 0.09 -4.72
C PHE A 318 10.50 1.13 -5.41
N THR A 319 10.40 2.41 -5.02
CA THR A 319 11.32 3.45 -5.50
C THR A 319 12.72 3.25 -4.92
N ALA A 320 13.68 4.05 -5.37
CA ALA A 320 15.07 3.97 -4.88
C ALA A 320 15.18 4.23 -3.36
N ILE A 321 14.25 5.03 -2.81
CA ILE A 321 14.22 5.42 -1.40
C ILE A 321 13.14 4.67 -0.59
N SER A 322 12.45 3.72 -1.18
CA SER A 322 11.38 2.97 -0.49
C SER A 322 11.96 2.02 0.55
N MET A 323 11.44 2.10 1.77
CA MET A 323 11.92 1.34 2.92
C MET A 323 11.80 -0.18 2.72
N TYR A 324 10.71 -0.66 2.11
CA TYR A 324 10.46 -2.09 1.95
C TYR A 324 11.65 -2.85 1.29
N PRO A 325 12.11 -2.49 0.08
CA PRO A 325 13.26 -3.15 -0.52
C PRO A 325 14.58 -2.87 0.22
N MET A 326 14.75 -1.69 0.85
CA MET A 326 15.97 -1.36 1.60
C MET A 326 16.13 -2.27 2.84
N LEU A 327 15.04 -2.57 3.55
CA LEU A 327 15.07 -3.44 4.72
C LEU A 327 15.47 -4.88 4.37
N TRP A 328 15.00 -5.41 3.24
CA TRP A 328 15.39 -6.73 2.79
C TRP A 328 16.81 -6.77 2.24
N GLU A 329 17.26 -5.71 1.56
CA GLU A 329 18.64 -5.60 1.08
C GLU A 329 19.64 -5.59 2.25
N ALA A 330 19.31 -4.87 3.34
CA ALA A 330 20.11 -4.88 4.58
C ALA A 330 20.19 -6.27 5.25
N GLN A 331 19.24 -7.15 4.97
CA GLN A 331 19.27 -8.55 5.43
C GLN A 331 19.86 -9.53 4.40
N GLY A 332 20.53 -9.01 3.38
CA GLY A 332 21.24 -9.81 2.38
C GLY A 332 20.32 -10.37 1.28
N ILE A 333 19.11 -9.84 1.10
CA ILE A 333 18.22 -10.18 -0.01
C ILE A 333 18.22 -9.01 -1.02
N PRO A 334 19.03 -9.08 -2.09
CA PRO A 334 19.08 -8.02 -3.10
C PRO A 334 17.74 -7.83 -3.79
N LYS A 335 17.44 -6.63 -4.29
CA LYS A 335 16.17 -6.28 -4.97
C LYS A 335 15.77 -7.28 -6.04
N LYS A 336 16.72 -7.75 -6.86
CA LYS A 336 16.46 -8.75 -7.90
C LYS A 336 15.98 -10.09 -7.33
N GLU A 337 16.58 -10.55 -6.24
CA GLU A 337 16.17 -11.77 -5.55
C GLU A 337 14.81 -11.57 -4.86
N LEU A 338 14.61 -10.42 -4.24
CA LEU A 338 13.34 -10.07 -3.60
C LEU A 338 12.18 -10.09 -4.60
N VAL A 339 12.34 -9.46 -5.77
CA VAL A 339 11.32 -9.46 -6.84
C VAL A 339 11.03 -10.89 -7.31
N GLN A 340 12.09 -11.72 -7.47
CA GLN A 340 11.89 -13.13 -7.86
C GLN A 340 11.13 -13.91 -6.79
N LYS A 341 11.48 -13.75 -5.50
CA LYS A 341 10.75 -14.39 -4.39
C LYS A 341 9.27 -14.00 -4.37
N LEU A 342 8.96 -12.72 -4.62
CA LEU A 342 7.60 -12.24 -4.69
C LEU A 342 6.81 -12.87 -5.85
N ILE A 343 7.45 -13.06 -7.01
CA ILE A 343 6.83 -13.77 -8.14
C ILE A 343 6.63 -15.25 -7.81
N ASP A 344 7.61 -15.90 -7.20
CA ASP A 344 7.50 -17.31 -6.82
C ASP A 344 6.35 -17.53 -5.81
N LEU A 345 6.20 -16.65 -4.80
CA LEU A 345 5.10 -16.67 -3.84
C LEU A 345 3.72 -16.51 -4.49
N ALA A 346 3.60 -15.83 -5.64
CA ALA A 346 2.33 -15.71 -6.34
C ALA A 346 1.82 -17.06 -6.88
N PHE A 347 2.71 -18.01 -7.17
CA PHE A 347 2.34 -19.35 -7.64
C PHE A 347 2.03 -20.35 -6.52
N GLU A 348 2.31 -20.03 -5.26
CA GLU A 348 2.07 -20.89 -4.08
C GLU A 348 0.65 -20.77 -3.51
N ARG A 349 -0.26 -20.11 -4.20
CA ARG A 349 -1.63 -19.79 -3.71
C ARG A 349 -2.65 -20.84 -4.06
#